data_d38450d706404300101a8ce4dc0d86f6
#
_entry.id   d38450d706404300101a8ce4dc0d86f6
#
_cell.length_a   1.000
_cell.length_b   1.000
_cell.length_c   1.000
_cell.angle_alpha   90.00
_cell.angle_beta   90.00
_cell.angle_gamma   90.00
#
_symmetry.space_group_name_H-M   'P 1'
#
loop_
_entity.id
_entity.type
_entity.pdbx_description
1 polymer ?
#
loop_
_entity_poly.entity_id
_entity_poly.type
_entity_poly.pdbx_seq_one_letter_code
_entity_poly.pdbx_strand_id
1 'polypeptide(L)'
;EQLYDSGMYRWFRKFLTYMLYHKKFAVGAVVILLALSAWCFQYIPQGFFPDLSYTQLYIEYKVPEGGTLEAVQGDIAEIEAYLLSRPDITHVTSSFGGTPSRYNLVRSIALPAMSYGELIVDYTDADALKSSIPGLQQYLTEHYPDAYVRIKRYNLMYEDFPVELMFCGPDPAVLKSLSAQAEQI
;
A
#
# COMPACT_ATOMS: atom_id res chain seq x y z
N GLU A 1 -4.89 -41.91 -40.98
CA GLU A 1 -3.65 -42.39 -40.28
C GLU A 1 -2.45 -41.46 -40.44
N GLN A 2 -2.40 -40.57 -41.44
CA GLN A 2 -1.27 -39.63 -41.66
C GLN A 2 -1.25 -38.41 -40.75
N LEU A 3 -2.28 -38.10 -39.96
CA LEU A 3 -2.37 -36.94 -39.10
C LEU A 3 -1.39 -36.99 -37.90
N TYR A 4 -0.89 -38.17 -37.52
CA TYR A 4 -0.04 -38.37 -36.36
C TYR A 4 1.45 -38.61 -36.69
N ASP A 5 1.86 -38.37 -37.93
CA ASP A 5 3.24 -38.66 -38.40
C ASP A 5 4.12 -37.38 -38.51
N SER A 6 3.65 -36.24 -37.96
CA SER A 6 4.46 -35.03 -37.95
C SER A 6 5.66 -35.18 -37.01
N GLY A 7 6.76 -34.48 -37.32
CA GLY A 7 7.99 -34.53 -36.51
C GLY A 7 7.76 -34.21 -35.01
N MET A 8 6.79 -33.38 -34.71
CA MET A 8 6.38 -33.03 -33.36
C MET A 8 5.77 -34.22 -32.60
N TYR A 9 4.88 -35.00 -33.26
CA TYR A 9 4.28 -36.18 -32.66
C TYR A 9 5.31 -37.30 -32.42
N ARG A 10 6.26 -37.49 -33.33
CA ARG A 10 7.35 -38.45 -33.15
C ARG A 10 8.26 -38.09 -32.00
N TRP A 11 8.59 -36.78 -31.83
CA TRP A 11 9.36 -36.30 -30.69
C TRP A 11 8.60 -36.49 -29.37
N PHE A 12 7.33 -36.08 -29.34
CA PHE A 12 6.46 -36.23 -28.19
C PHE A 12 6.27 -37.73 -27.76
N ARG A 13 6.09 -38.62 -28.73
CA ARG A 13 6.00 -40.04 -28.49
C ARG A 13 7.28 -40.61 -27.88
N LYS A 14 8.44 -40.23 -28.40
CA LYS A 14 9.74 -40.61 -27.81
C LYS A 14 9.89 -40.10 -26.39
N PHE A 15 9.52 -38.85 -26.14
CA PHE A 15 9.55 -38.25 -24.80
C PHE A 15 8.65 -38.99 -23.82
N LEU A 16 7.41 -39.26 -24.18
CA LEU A 16 6.47 -40.05 -23.35
C LEU A 16 7.00 -41.44 -23.07
N THR A 17 7.50 -42.14 -24.09
CA THR A 17 8.07 -43.46 -23.94
C THR A 17 9.26 -43.45 -22.98
N TYR A 18 10.15 -42.49 -23.10
CA TYR A 18 11.28 -42.32 -22.20
C TYR A 18 10.82 -42.10 -20.74
N MET A 19 9.84 -41.24 -20.52
CA MET A 19 9.26 -40.99 -19.20
C MET A 19 8.63 -42.20 -18.58
N LEU A 20 7.92 -43.02 -19.37
CA LEU A 20 7.30 -44.28 -18.92
C LEU A 20 8.34 -45.33 -18.51
N TYR A 21 9.42 -45.46 -19.29
CA TYR A 21 10.52 -46.38 -18.94
C TYR A 21 11.31 -45.92 -17.71
N HIS A 22 11.48 -44.60 -17.55
CA HIS A 22 12.23 -44.03 -16.43
C HIS A 22 11.31 -43.35 -15.41
N LYS A 23 10.27 -44.07 -14.94
CA LYS A 23 9.24 -43.53 -14.04
C LYS A 23 9.79 -42.88 -12.77
N LYS A 24 10.89 -43.42 -12.19
CA LYS A 24 11.53 -42.78 -11.01
C LYS A 24 12.12 -41.39 -11.34
N PHE A 25 12.71 -41.27 -12.54
CA PHE A 25 13.21 -39.95 -13.01
C PHE A 25 12.06 -38.98 -13.29
N ALA A 26 10.97 -39.45 -13.90
CA ALA A 26 9.80 -38.64 -14.16
C ALA A 26 9.17 -38.13 -12.85
N VAL A 27 9.01 -39.01 -11.85
CA VAL A 27 8.50 -38.61 -10.52
C VAL A 27 9.46 -37.62 -9.84
N GLY A 28 10.77 -37.90 -9.88
CA GLY A 28 11.79 -36.97 -9.33
C GLY A 28 11.75 -35.60 -9.96
N ALA A 29 11.61 -35.52 -11.29
CA ALA A 29 11.49 -34.23 -12.00
C ALA A 29 10.25 -33.45 -11.58
N VAL A 30 9.10 -34.10 -11.41
CA VAL A 30 7.85 -33.48 -10.93
C VAL A 30 8.04 -32.94 -9.51
N VAL A 31 8.63 -33.75 -8.61
CA VAL A 31 8.89 -33.31 -7.23
C VAL A 31 9.82 -32.12 -7.17
N ILE A 32 10.88 -32.13 -7.99
CA ILE A 32 11.82 -30.97 -8.07
C ILE A 32 11.08 -29.73 -8.59
N LEU A 33 10.25 -29.84 -9.63
CA LEU A 33 9.47 -28.72 -10.17
C LEU A 33 8.49 -28.16 -9.14
N LEU A 34 7.81 -29.04 -8.37
CA LEU A 34 6.93 -28.60 -7.29
C LEU A 34 7.69 -27.89 -6.17
N ALA A 35 8.83 -28.44 -5.75
CA ALA A 35 9.68 -27.79 -4.75
C ALA A 35 10.20 -26.42 -5.22
N LEU A 36 10.63 -26.32 -6.48
CA LEU A 36 11.07 -25.08 -7.10
C LEU A 36 9.93 -24.07 -7.20
N SER A 37 8.73 -24.52 -7.58
CA SER A 37 7.53 -23.68 -7.64
C SER A 37 7.16 -23.14 -6.27
N ALA A 38 7.17 -23.98 -5.23
CA ALA A 38 6.90 -23.57 -3.86
C ALA A 38 7.96 -22.57 -3.35
N TRP A 39 9.22 -22.78 -3.71
CA TRP A 39 10.29 -21.84 -3.36
C TRP A 39 10.14 -20.51 -4.11
N CYS A 40 9.81 -20.52 -5.40
CA CYS A 40 9.56 -19.30 -6.18
C CYS A 40 8.32 -18.52 -5.69
N PHE A 41 7.36 -19.22 -5.07
CA PHE A 41 6.13 -18.57 -4.57
C PHE A 41 6.40 -17.48 -3.53
N GLN A 42 7.48 -17.58 -2.75
CA GLN A 42 7.86 -16.56 -1.77
C GLN A 42 8.28 -15.22 -2.40
N TYR A 43 8.67 -15.22 -3.69
CA TYR A 43 9.03 -13.98 -4.41
C TYR A 43 7.83 -13.27 -5.06
N ILE A 44 6.66 -13.89 -5.02
CA ILE A 44 5.44 -13.29 -5.56
C ILE A 44 4.88 -12.33 -4.49
N PRO A 45 4.70 -11.05 -4.81
CA PRO A 45 4.06 -10.11 -3.89
C PRO A 45 2.68 -10.62 -3.50
N GLN A 46 2.48 -10.85 -2.19
CA GLN A 46 1.20 -11.30 -1.65
C GLN A 46 0.33 -10.07 -1.43
N GLY A 47 -0.64 -9.85 -2.30
CA GLY A 47 -1.60 -8.76 -2.19
C GLY A 47 -2.79 -9.01 -3.11
N PHE A 48 -4.00 -8.81 -2.59
CA PHE A 48 -5.21 -8.97 -3.41
C PHE A 48 -5.26 -7.88 -4.48
N PHE A 49 -4.88 -6.65 -4.11
CA PHE A 49 -4.62 -5.55 -5.03
C PHE A 49 -3.28 -4.89 -4.66
N PRO A 50 -2.27 -4.96 -5.54
CA PRO A 50 -1.02 -4.23 -5.32
C PRO A 50 -1.26 -2.73 -5.41
N ASP A 51 -0.43 -1.96 -4.71
CA ASP A 51 -0.41 -0.51 -4.88
C ASP A 51 -0.16 -0.12 -6.33
N LEU A 52 -0.85 0.91 -6.78
CA LEU A 52 -0.65 1.45 -8.12
C LEU A 52 0.77 2.03 -8.26
N SER A 53 1.37 1.84 -9.45
CA SER A 53 2.71 2.34 -9.77
C SER A 53 2.68 3.85 -10.08
N TYR A 54 1.95 4.64 -9.28
CA TYR A 54 1.94 6.09 -9.42
C TYR A 54 3.18 6.70 -8.75
N THR A 55 3.64 7.78 -9.33
CA THR A 55 4.68 8.66 -8.76
C THR A 55 4.10 9.68 -7.78
N GLN A 56 2.87 9.50 -7.36
CA GLN A 56 2.11 10.40 -6.52
C GLN A 56 1.67 9.67 -5.25
N LEU A 57 1.78 10.37 -4.12
CA LEU A 57 1.18 9.97 -2.85
C LEU A 57 0.37 11.13 -2.26
N TYR A 58 -0.42 10.84 -1.24
CA TYR A 58 -1.10 11.88 -0.48
C TYR A 58 -0.85 11.71 1.01
N ILE A 59 -0.80 12.85 1.70
CA ILE A 59 -0.58 12.96 3.14
C ILE A 59 -1.86 13.51 3.74
N GLU A 60 -2.49 12.74 4.61
CA GLU A 60 -3.61 13.18 5.42
C GLU A 60 -3.06 13.79 6.71
N TYR A 61 -3.44 15.01 6.99
CA TYR A 61 -3.07 15.75 8.19
C TYR A 61 -4.34 16.10 8.98
N LYS A 62 -4.42 15.68 10.22
CA LYS A 62 -5.57 15.97 11.07
C LYS A 62 -5.11 16.35 12.47
N VAL A 63 -5.49 17.54 12.91
CA VAL A 63 -5.31 17.96 14.31
C VAL A 63 -6.51 17.49 15.16
N PRO A 64 -6.37 17.41 16.50
CA PRO A 64 -7.47 17.08 17.39
C PRO A 64 -8.70 17.95 17.15
N GLU A 65 -9.89 17.44 17.48
CA GLU A 65 -11.14 18.18 17.34
C GLU A 65 -11.11 19.44 18.19
N GLY A 66 -11.53 20.56 17.58
CA GLY A 66 -11.41 21.89 18.17
C GLY A 66 -10.23 22.71 17.64
N GLY A 67 -9.35 22.09 16.85
CA GLY A 67 -8.32 22.83 16.11
C GLY A 67 -8.92 23.77 15.07
N THR A 68 -8.21 24.87 14.80
CA THR A 68 -8.64 25.88 13.84
C THR A 68 -8.05 25.60 12.45
N LEU A 69 -8.73 26.08 11.41
CA LEU A 69 -8.25 25.94 10.05
C LEU A 69 -6.92 26.69 9.85
N GLU A 70 -6.72 27.82 10.55
CA GLU A 70 -5.49 28.60 10.51
C GLU A 70 -4.29 27.82 11.06
N ALA A 71 -4.47 27.04 12.12
CA ALA A 71 -3.42 26.18 12.66
C ALA A 71 -3.04 25.10 11.62
N VAL A 72 -4.03 24.43 11.03
CA VAL A 72 -3.81 23.44 9.96
C VAL A 72 -3.09 24.06 8.77
N GLN A 73 -3.45 25.29 8.38
CA GLN A 73 -2.77 25.99 7.28
C GLN A 73 -1.32 26.31 7.60
N GLY A 74 -1.02 26.70 8.84
CA GLY A 74 0.35 26.96 9.28
C GLY A 74 1.23 25.72 9.20
N ASP A 75 0.78 24.64 9.80
CA ASP A 75 1.50 23.37 9.82
C ASP A 75 1.71 22.80 8.40
N ILE A 76 0.66 22.84 7.58
CA ILE A 76 0.74 22.35 6.19
C ILE A 76 1.70 23.21 5.35
N ALA A 77 1.74 24.54 5.55
CA ALA A 77 2.68 25.40 4.84
C ALA A 77 4.15 25.05 5.20
N GLU A 78 4.43 24.69 6.46
CA GLU A 78 5.75 24.25 6.87
C GLU A 78 6.09 22.87 6.25
N ILE A 79 5.14 21.93 6.24
CA ILE A 79 5.30 20.61 5.61
C ILE A 79 5.54 20.78 4.11
N GLU A 80 4.79 21.63 3.44
CA GLU A 80 4.94 21.94 2.00
C GLU A 80 6.34 22.50 1.70
N ALA A 81 6.81 23.46 2.50
CA ALA A 81 8.14 24.04 2.34
C ALA A 81 9.24 22.97 2.53
N TYR A 82 9.09 22.10 3.51
CA TYR A 82 9.99 20.96 3.72
C TYR A 82 10.00 20.01 2.51
N LEU A 83 8.83 19.61 2.03
CA LEU A 83 8.70 18.70 0.89
C LEU A 83 9.32 19.30 -0.38
N LEU A 84 9.05 20.58 -0.69
CA LEU A 84 9.60 21.27 -1.85
C LEU A 84 11.12 21.50 -1.77
N SER A 85 11.72 21.39 -0.59
CA SER A 85 13.18 21.43 -0.44
C SER A 85 13.88 20.14 -0.89
N ARG A 86 13.14 19.07 -1.08
CA ARG A 86 13.67 17.76 -1.49
C ARG A 86 13.80 17.66 -3.00
N PRO A 87 14.92 17.12 -3.51
CA PRO A 87 15.18 17.05 -4.96
C PRO A 87 14.33 15.97 -5.68
N ASP A 88 13.79 15.02 -4.94
CA ASP A 88 12.97 13.91 -5.44
C ASP A 88 11.48 14.29 -5.61
N ILE A 89 11.07 15.49 -5.16
CA ILE A 89 9.71 15.99 -5.23
C ILE A 89 9.60 17.07 -6.30
N THR A 90 8.61 16.95 -7.18
CA THR A 90 8.37 17.87 -8.28
C THR A 90 7.30 18.92 -7.97
N HIS A 91 6.19 18.46 -7.38
CA HIS A 91 5.05 19.33 -7.04
C HIS A 91 4.42 18.90 -5.72
N VAL A 92 3.87 19.88 -5.01
CA VAL A 92 3.04 19.66 -3.83
C VAL A 92 1.78 20.51 -4.00
N THR A 93 0.62 19.89 -3.74
CA THR A 93 -0.68 20.57 -3.78
C THR A 93 -1.35 20.40 -2.44
N SER A 94 -1.69 21.50 -1.78
CA SER A 94 -2.30 21.52 -0.46
C SER A 94 -3.79 21.82 -0.53
N SER A 95 -4.58 21.14 0.29
CA SER A 95 -6.02 21.34 0.46
C SER A 95 -6.37 21.47 1.93
N PHE A 96 -7.28 22.37 2.27
CA PHE A 96 -7.64 22.71 3.64
C PHE A 96 -9.13 22.52 3.88
N GLY A 97 -9.51 22.03 5.05
CA GLY A 97 -10.90 21.87 5.44
C GLY A 97 -11.62 20.70 4.77
N GLY A 98 -10.92 19.91 3.98
CA GLY A 98 -11.46 18.73 3.29
C GLY A 98 -10.52 18.23 2.20
N THR A 99 -10.89 17.10 1.61
CA THR A 99 -10.16 16.56 0.46
C THR A 99 -10.42 17.40 -0.79
N PRO A 100 -9.47 17.48 -1.73
CA PRO A 100 -9.71 18.04 -3.05
C PRO A 100 -10.89 17.38 -3.77
N SER A 101 -11.45 18.04 -4.77
CA SER A 101 -12.43 17.44 -5.66
C SER A 101 -11.93 16.09 -6.16
N ARG A 102 -12.84 15.12 -6.32
CA ARG A 102 -12.49 13.75 -6.72
C ARG A 102 -11.76 13.73 -8.06
N TYR A 103 -10.45 13.60 -8.01
CA TYR A 103 -9.57 13.51 -9.17
C TYR A 103 -9.11 12.06 -9.46
N ASN A 104 -9.29 11.15 -8.49
CA ASN A 104 -8.94 9.75 -8.62
C ASN A 104 -10.08 8.85 -8.09
N LEU A 105 -10.43 7.80 -8.84
CA LEU A 105 -11.54 6.90 -8.50
C LEU A 105 -11.24 6.03 -7.27
N VAL A 106 -9.96 5.72 -7.05
CA VAL A 106 -9.54 4.82 -5.95
C VAL A 106 -9.30 5.56 -4.63
N ARG A 107 -9.61 6.87 -4.60
CA ARG A 107 -9.47 7.66 -3.40
C ARG A 107 -10.82 7.88 -2.72
N SER A 108 -10.88 7.58 -1.43
CA SER A 108 -11.99 8.00 -0.60
C SER A 108 -11.92 9.49 -0.30
N ILE A 109 -13.07 10.12 -0.16
CA ILE A 109 -13.20 11.52 0.19
C ILE A 109 -13.44 11.60 1.70
N ALA A 110 -12.55 12.30 2.40
CA ALA A 110 -12.78 12.60 3.82
C ALA A 110 -13.91 13.61 3.97
N LEU A 111 -14.66 13.50 5.06
CA LEU A 111 -15.68 14.49 5.38
C LEU A 111 -15.01 15.86 5.65
N PRO A 112 -15.65 16.96 5.22
CA PRO A 112 -15.14 18.30 5.52
C PRO A 112 -15.01 18.52 7.03
N ALA A 113 -13.83 19.00 7.46
CA ALA A 113 -13.55 19.32 8.85
C ALA A 113 -12.51 20.44 8.95
N MET A 114 -12.71 21.40 9.85
CA MET A 114 -11.78 22.49 10.09
C MET A 114 -10.41 22.02 10.59
N SER A 115 -10.37 20.85 11.20
CA SER A 115 -9.16 20.19 11.72
C SER A 115 -8.44 19.33 10.69
N TYR A 116 -8.85 19.35 9.41
CA TYR A 116 -8.33 18.48 8.36
C TYR A 116 -7.64 19.25 7.26
N GLY A 117 -6.53 18.71 6.81
CA GLY A 117 -5.86 19.14 5.59
C GLY A 117 -5.20 17.98 4.88
N GLU A 118 -4.82 18.18 3.65
CA GLU A 118 -4.25 17.15 2.80
C GLU A 118 -3.23 17.74 1.85
N LEU A 119 -2.13 17.02 1.67
CA LEU A 119 -1.13 17.33 0.67
C LEU A 119 -1.06 16.19 -0.35
N ILE A 120 -1.08 16.55 -1.62
CA ILE A 120 -0.78 15.64 -2.74
C ILE A 120 0.65 15.94 -3.17
N VAL A 121 1.48 14.91 -3.20
CA VAL A 121 2.91 15.04 -3.46
C VAL A 121 3.29 14.23 -4.68
N ASP A 122 3.86 14.90 -5.68
CA ASP A 122 4.34 14.31 -6.92
C ASP A 122 5.85 14.10 -6.85
N TYR A 123 6.28 12.86 -7.07
CA TYR A 123 7.67 12.45 -7.11
C TYR A 123 8.18 12.31 -8.55
N THR A 124 9.48 12.44 -8.73
CA THR A 124 10.14 12.22 -10.03
C THR A 124 10.07 10.77 -10.46
N ASP A 125 10.09 9.83 -9.50
CA ASP A 125 10.16 8.39 -9.74
C ASP A 125 9.43 7.59 -8.65
N ALA A 126 8.85 6.44 -9.03
CA ALA A 126 8.10 5.57 -8.13
C ALA A 126 8.98 4.86 -7.09
N ASP A 127 10.25 4.61 -7.39
CA ASP A 127 11.16 3.98 -6.44
C ASP A 127 11.70 4.99 -5.42
N ALA A 128 11.94 6.25 -5.84
CA ALA A 128 12.22 7.35 -4.94
C ALA A 128 11.05 7.57 -3.96
N LEU A 129 9.82 7.55 -4.46
CA LEU A 129 8.61 7.63 -3.63
C LEU A 129 8.58 6.53 -2.57
N LYS A 130 8.75 5.25 -2.96
CA LYS A 130 8.70 4.12 -2.03
C LYS A 130 9.76 4.20 -0.93
N SER A 131 10.99 4.57 -1.31
CA SER A 131 12.10 4.68 -0.37
C SER A 131 11.97 5.85 0.60
N SER A 132 11.26 6.91 0.20
CA SER A 132 11.07 8.11 1.03
C SER A 132 10.01 7.95 2.13
N ILE A 133 9.01 7.07 1.96
CA ILE A 133 7.85 6.94 2.86
C ILE A 133 8.26 6.72 4.32
N PRO A 134 9.15 5.76 4.68
CA PRO A 134 9.48 5.52 6.09
C PRO A 134 10.11 6.73 6.76
N GLY A 135 11.06 7.38 6.09
CA GLY A 135 11.74 8.57 6.62
C GLY A 135 10.80 9.77 6.73
N LEU A 136 9.91 9.95 5.74
CA LEU A 136 8.94 11.02 5.76
C LEU A 136 7.89 10.81 6.86
N GLN A 137 7.40 9.58 7.04
CA GLN A 137 6.46 9.26 8.10
C GLN A 137 7.07 9.52 9.49
N GLN A 138 8.31 9.09 9.68
CA GLN A 138 9.03 9.35 10.94
C GLN A 138 9.20 10.84 11.18
N TYR A 139 9.66 11.60 10.20
CA TYR A 139 9.82 13.05 10.29
C TYR A 139 8.53 13.75 10.70
N LEU A 140 7.42 13.44 10.03
CA LEU A 140 6.14 14.07 10.30
C LEU A 140 5.59 13.70 11.68
N THR A 141 5.75 12.46 12.11
CA THR A 141 5.31 12.01 13.44
C THR A 141 6.13 12.67 14.57
N GLU A 142 7.42 12.87 14.37
CA GLU A 142 8.30 13.52 15.37
C GLU A 142 8.06 15.03 15.47
N HIS A 143 7.78 15.70 14.34
CA HIS A 143 7.60 17.17 14.31
C HIS A 143 6.18 17.60 14.65
N TYR A 144 5.20 16.74 14.42
CA TYR A 144 3.77 17.03 14.68
C TYR A 144 3.15 15.96 15.57
N PRO A 145 3.62 15.80 16.83
CA PRO A 145 3.19 14.71 17.71
C PRO A 145 1.71 14.80 18.12
N ASP A 146 1.13 16.00 18.10
CA ASP A 146 -0.28 16.22 18.42
C ASP A 146 -1.21 16.04 17.23
N ALA A 147 -0.67 15.88 16.03
CA ALA A 147 -1.43 15.70 14.82
C ALA A 147 -1.43 14.23 14.38
N TYR A 148 -2.55 13.79 13.86
CA TYR A 148 -2.61 12.52 13.14
C TYR A 148 -2.14 12.74 11.71
N VAL A 149 -0.97 12.18 11.38
CA VAL A 149 -0.38 12.29 10.04
C VAL A 149 -0.26 10.91 9.42
N ARG A 150 -0.78 10.77 8.23
CA ARG A 150 -0.78 9.50 7.51
C ARG A 150 -0.39 9.68 6.05
N ILE A 151 0.63 8.95 5.63
CA ILE A 151 1.07 8.89 4.24
C ILE A 151 0.40 7.70 3.56
N LYS A 152 -0.29 7.96 2.46
CA LYS A 152 -0.99 6.94 1.69
C LYS A 152 -0.56 6.93 0.23
N ARG A 153 -0.49 5.73 -0.32
CA ARG A 153 -0.38 5.49 -1.76
C ARG A 153 -1.76 5.15 -2.32
N TYR A 154 -1.94 5.36 -3.61
CA TYR A 154 -3.18 4.97 -4.28
C TYR A 154 -3.26 3.45 -4.41
N ASN A 155 -4.32 2.87 -3.87
CA ASN A 155 -4.62 1.44 -3.92
C ASN A 155 -6.08 1.26 -4.36
N LEU A 156 -6.36 0.18 -5.11
CA LEU A 156 -7.72 -0.17 -5.54
C LEU A 156 -8.62 -0.62 -4.38
N MET A 157 -8.03 -1.13 -3.31
CA MET A 157 -8.73 -1.38 -2.05
C MET A 157 -8.55 -0.17 -1.13
N TYR A 158 -9.66 0.50 -0.88
CA TYR A 158 -9.69 1.54 0.11
C TYR A 158 -9.75 0.89 1.51
N GLU A 159 -8.68 1.04 2.26
CA GLU A 159 -8.63 0.69 3.68
C GLU A 159 -8.27 1.95 4.47
N ASP A 160 -9.14 2.31 5.43
CA ASP A 160 -8.84 3.44 6.31
C ASP A 160 -7.66 3.11 7.21
N PHE A 161 -7.63 1.90 7.76
CA PHE A 161 -6.59 1.45 8.67
C PHE A 161 -6.16 0.02 8.31
N PRO A 162 -4.85 -0.32 8.37
CA PRO A 162 -4.38 -1.69 8.10
C PRO A 162 -4.83 -2.69 9.17
N VAL A 163 -5.10 -2.21 10.38
CA VAL A 163 -5.69 -2.99 11.49
C VAL A 163 -6.74 -2.15 12.16
N GLU A 164 -7.94 -2.69 12.27
CA GLU A 164 -9.06 -2.04 12.94
C GLU A 164 -9.61 -2.98 14.04
N LEU A 165 -9.67 -2.48 15.27
CA LEU A 165 -10.24 -3.19 16.40
C LEU A 165 -11.56 -2.52 16.81
N MET A 166 -12.64 -3.29 16.76
CA MET A 166 -13.97 -2.81 17.14
C MET A 166 -14.39 -3.43 18.48
N PHE A 167 -14.58 -2.59 19.48
CA PHE A 167 -15.13 -2.99 20.76
C PHE A 167 -16.61 -2.62 20.84
N CYS A 168 -17.48 -3.62 21.04
CA CYS A 168 -18.92 -3.42 21.16
C CYS A 168 -19.40 -3.82 22.55
N GLY A 169 -20.22 -2.99 23.19
CA GLY A 169 -20.78 -3.29 24.52
C GLY A 169 -21.72 -2.20 25.00
N PRO A 170 -22.48 -2.48 26.06
CA PRO A 170 -23.46 -1.53 26.59
C PRO A 170 -22.86 -0.40 27.46
N ASP A 171 -21.63 -0.57 27.96
CA ASP A 171 -21.00 0.37 28.89
C ASP A 171 -19.87 1.18 28.20
N PRO A 172 -20.06 2.48 27.95
CA PRO A 172 -19.06 3.35 27.32
C PRO A 172 -17.76 3.48 28.12
N ALA A 173 -17.79 3.38 29.44
CA ALA A 173 -16.59 3.50 30.28
C ALA A 173 -15.67 2.30 30.09
N VAL A 174 -16.24 1.10 30.02
CA VAL A 174 -15.52 -0.14 29.74
C VAL A 174 -14.93 -0.09 28.31
N LEU A 175 -15.71 0.35 27.32
CA LEU A 175 -15.25 0.47 25.93
C LEU A 175 -14.05 1.42 25.82
N LYS A 176 -14.10 2.59 26.48
CA LYS A 176 -12.97 3.53 26.53
C LYS A 176 -11.73 2.94 27.17
N SER A 177 -11.89 2.18 28.24
CA SER A 177 -10.74 1.54 28.90
C SER A 177 -10.11 0.46 28.04
N LEU A 178 -10.91 -0.32 27.31
CA LEU A 178 -10.41 -1.32 26.35
C LEU A 178 -9.70 -0.69 25.15
N SER A 179 -10.24 0.42 24.62
CA SER A 179 -9.59 1.17 23.54
C SER A 179 -8.22 1.68 23.97
N ALA A 180 -8.14 2.31 25.15
CA ALA A 180 -6.88 2.80 25.70
C ALA A 180 -5.84 1.69 25.97
N GLN A 181 -6.29 0.50 26.34
CA GLN A 181 -5.39 -0.66 26.49
C GLN A 181 -4.90 -1.19 25.14
N ALA A 182 -5.75 -1.20 24.12
CA ALA A 182 -5.39 -1.64 22.78
C ALA A 182 -4.39 -0.70 22.07
N GLU A 183 -4.45 0.60 22.38
CA GLU A 183 -3.48 1.59 21.87
C GLU A 183 -2.06 1.43 22.45
N GLN A 184 -1.88 0.64 23.52
CA GLN A 184 -0.58 0.40 24.15
C GLN A 184 0.12 -0.88 23.63
N ILE A 185 -0.51 -1.64 22.76
CA ILE A 185 -0.01 -2.89 22.19
C ILE A 185 0.61 -2.64 20.82
#